data_588428de324fdaec88bbfb6ee008b813
#
_entry.id   588428de324fdaec88bbfb6ee008b813
#
_cell.length_a   1.000
_cell.length_b   1.000
_cell.length_c   1.000
_cell.angle_alpha   90.00
_cell.angle_beta   90.00
_cell.angle_gamma   90.00
#
_symmetry.space_group_name_H-M   'P 1'
#
loop_
_entity.id
_entity.type
_entity.pdbx_description
1 polymer ?
#
loop_
_entity_poly.entity_id
_entity_poly.type
_entity_poly.pdbx_seq_one_letter_code
_entity_poly.pdbx_strand_id
1 'polypeptide(L)' 'VQYDYRHTDGELFSCVKPTLDECRAARDKWLTAKERKEDKR' A
#
# COMPACT_ATOMS: atom_id res chain seq x y z
N VAL A 1 -14.46 3.81 3.97
CA VAL A 1 -14.21 2.93 2.85
C VAL A 1 -13.11 1.94 3.24
N GLN A 2 -13.37 0.68 2.99
CA GLN A 2 -12.37 -0.33 3.25
C GLN A 2 -11.67 -0.68 1.93
N TYR A 3 -10.36 -0.75 1.96
CA TYR A 3 -9.59 -0.98 0.74
C TYR A 3 -8.60 -2.11 1.00
N ASP A 4 -8.60 -3.09 0.10
CA ASP A 4 -7.68 -4.22 0.20
C ASP A 4 -6.87 -4.29 -1.08
N TYR A 5 -5.57 -4.45 -0.97
CA TYR A 5 -4.71 -4.52 -2.14
C TYR A 5 -3.73 -5.66 -1.95
N ARG A 6 -3.64 -6.55 -2.95
CA ARG A 6 -2.68 -7.63 -2.91
C ARG A 6 -1.55 -7.35 -3.89
N HIS A 7 -0.35 -7.31 -3.38
CA HIS A 7 0.81 -7.01 -4.20
C HIS A 7 1.26 -8.27 -4.93
N THR A 8 2.04 -8.12 -5.97
CA THR A 8 2.47 -9.26 -6.77
C THR A 8 3.38 -10.19 -5.98
N ASP A 9 4.01 -9.72 -4.94
CA ASP A 9 4.87 -10.57 -4.12
C ASP A 9 4.08 -11.36 -3.10
N GLY A 10 2.77 -11.21 -3.08
CA GLY A 10 1.94 -11.97 -2.17
C GLY A 10 1.53 -11.24 -0.91
N GLU A 11 2.07 -10.07 -0.67
CA GLU A 11 1.73 -9.31 0.52
C GLU A 11 0.36 -8.66 0.37
N LEU A 12 -0.33 -8.52 1.47
CA LEU A 12 -1.64 -7.92 1.45
C LEU A 12 -1.65 -6.64 2.25
N PHE A 13 -2.17 -5.58 1.65
CA PHE A 13 -2.30 -4.30 2.33
C PHE A 13 -3.78 -3.97 2.45
N SER A 14 -4.19 -3.56 3.63
CA SER A 14 -5.58 -3.15 3.79
C SER A 14 -5.65 -1.93 4.69
N CYS A 15 -6.65 -1.09 4.46
CA CYS A 15 -6.83 0.08 5.29
C CYS A 15 -8.27 0.51 5.25
N VAL A 16 -8.67 1.31 6.24
CA VAL A 16 -10.02 1.84 6.31
C VAL A 16 -9.87 3.34 6.45
N LYS A 17 -10.36 4.09 5.47
CA LYS A 17 -10.29 5.54 5.48
C LYS A 17 -11.62 6.12 5.06
N PRO A 18 -11.85 7.40 5.30
CA PRO A 18 -13.11 8.02 4.91
C PRO A 18 -13.33 8.04 3.40
N THR A 19 -12.28 8.10 2.60
CA THR A 19 -12.43 8.14 1.15
C THR A 19 -11.47 7.17 0.51
N LEU A 20 -11.82 6.77 -0.70
CA LEU A 20 -10.99 5.85 -1.45
C LEU A 20 -9.64 6.50 -1.81
N ASP A 21 -9.67 7.78 -2.09
CA ASP A 21 -8.44 8.49 -2.43
C ASP A 21 -7.42 8.37 -1.32
N GLU A 22 -7.86 8.46 -0.09
CA GLU A 22 -6.96 8.36 1.03
C GLU A 22 -6.39 6.95 1.15
N CYS A 23 -7.20 5.95 0.83
CA CYS A 23 -6.72 4.59 0.85
C CYS A 23 -5.66 4.38 -0.20
N ARG A 24 -5.86 4.96 -1.37
CA ARG A 24 -4.90 4.80 -2.46
C ARG A 24 -3.59 5.50 -2.12
N ALA A 25 -3.68 6.64 -1.47
CA ALA A 25 -2.49 7.35 -1.07
C ALA A 25 -1.71 6.53 -0.04
N ALA A 26 -2.41 5.89 0.87
CA ALA A 26 -1.76 5.06 1.87
C ALA A 26 -1.10 3.86 1.19
N ARG A 27 -1.75 3.29 0.18
CA ARG A 27 -1.17 2.17 -0.55
C ARG A 27 0.09 2.61 -1.27
N ASP A 28 0.06 3.78 -1.88
CA ASP A 28 1.21 4.29 -2.58
C ASP A 28 2.40 4.44 -1.66
N LYS A 29 2.18 4.97 -0.48
CA LYS A 29 3.21 5.13 0.48
C LYS A 29 3.77 3.79 0.87
N TRP A 30 2.89 2.82 1.08
CA TRP A 30 3.29 1.48 1.48
C TRP A 30 4.14 0.83 0.40
N LEU A 31 3.74 0.99 -0.86
CA LEU A 31 4.48 0.43 -1.98
C LEU A 31 5.84 1.08 -2.13
N THR A 32 5.89 2.39 -1.99
CA THR A 32 7.14 3.11 -2.10
C THR A 32 8.12 2.66 -1.04
N ALA A 33 7.64 2.49 0.17
CA ALA A 33 8.49 2.06 1.25
C ALA A 33 9.02 0.65 1.00
N LYS A 34 8.16 -0.22 0.46
CA LYS A 34 8.56 -1.55 0.15
C LYS A 34 9.65 -1.58 -0.88
N GLU A 35 9.49 -0.83 -1.93
CA GLU A 35 10.44 -0.82 -3.01
C GLU A 35 11.73 -0.16 -2.61
N ARG A 36 11.64 0.90 -1.82
CA ARG A 36 12.81 1.59 -1.37
C ARG A 36 13.68 0.71 -0.52
N LYS A 37 13.07 -0.09 0.28
CA LYS A 37 13.76 -0.96 1.12
C LYS A 37 14.64 -1.90 0.36
N GLU A 38 14.20 -2.39 -0.74
CA GLU A 38 14.97 -3.21 -1.55
C GLU A 38 16.12 -2.55 -2.18
N ASP A 39 15.95 -1.34 -2.53
CA ASP A 39 16.96 -0.55 -3.12
C ASP A 39 18.13 -0.40 -2.28
N LYS A 40 17.93 -0.37 -1.05
CA LYS A 40 18.97 -0.16 -0.16
C LYS A 40 19.92 -1.24 -0.15
N ARG A 41 19.89 -2.01 -0.49
CA ARG A 41 20.76 -2.90 -0.40
C ARG A 41 21.65 -3.04 -0.73
#